data_d21a82344350422976955de1509c6905
#
_entry.id   d21a82344350422976955de1509c6905
#
_cell.length_a   1.000
_cell.length_b   1.000
_cell.length_c   1.000
_cell.angle_alpha   90.00
_cell.angle_beta   90.00
_cell.angle_gamma   90.00
#
_symmetry.space_group_name_H-M   'P 1'
#
loop_
_entity.id
_entity.type
_entity.pdbx_description
1 polymer ?
#
loop_
_entity_poly.entity_id
_entity_poly.type
_entity_poly.pdbx_seq_one_letter_code
_entity_poly.pdbx_strand_id
1 'polypeptide(L)'
;MFVAIAIHYAAPEHEQEFIDFMHKVVAQTAGAPGLIEFKACRDPSNGFLAGFSRWESAEAFQAALPTIVSLAPLRKPEWTTQPDELITLVEA
;
A
#
# COMPACT_ATOMS: atom_id res chain seq x y z
N MET A 1 -7.27 -1.81 16.92
CA MET A 1 -6.83 -1.21 15.65
C MET A 1 -5.68 -2.03 15.05
N PHE A 2 -5.67 -2.16 13.77
CA PHE A 2 -4.66 -2.85 13.00
C PHE A 2 -4.07 -1.92 11.96
N VAL A 3 -2.75 -1.92 11.79
CA VAL A 3 -2.04 -1.06 10.82
C VAL A 3 -1.26 -1.95 9.86
N ALA A 4 -1.35 -1.68 8.56
CA ALA A 4 -0.54 -2.31 7.54
C ALA A 4 0.22 -1.24 6.76
N ILE A 5 1.54 -1.43 6.65
CA ILE A 5 2.42 -0.52 5.92
C ILE A 5 3.15 -1.35 4.86
N ALA A 6 2.83 -1.09 3.60
CA ALA A 6 3.51 -1.73 2.48
C ALA A 6 4.60 -0.78 1.96
N ILE A 7 5.85 -1.20 2.04
CA ILE A 7 6.99 -0.40 1.61
C ILE A 7 7.39 -0.81 0.20
N HIS A 8 7.52 0.18 -0.69
CA HIS A 8 7.84 -0.01 -2.10
C HIS A 8 9.09 0.79 -2.44
N TYR A 9 10.05 0.12 -3.07
CA TYR A 9 11.32 0.74 -3.47
C TYR A 9 11.25 1.09 -4.95
N ALA A 10 10.58 2.20 -5.26
CA ALA A 10 10.37 2.63 -6.64
C ALA A 10 11.67 3.09 -7.29
N ALA A 11 11.90 2.68 -8.54
CA ALA A 11 12.97 3.22 -9.34
C ALA A 11 12.70 4.72 -9.59
N PRO A 12 13.71 5.60 -9.44
CA PRO A 12 13.49 7.04 -9.55
C PRO A 12 12.78 7.48 -10.83
N GLU A 13 13.10 6.85 -11.96
CA GLU A 13 12.50 7.19 -13.26
C GLU A 13 11.04 6.72 -13.38
N HIS A 14 10.56 5.86 -12.48
CA HIS A 14 9.20 5.33 -12.49
C HIS A 14 8.42 5.73 -11.23
N GLU A 15 8.94 6.64 -10.42
CA GLU A 15 8.32 7.00 -9.15
C GLU A 15 6.89 7.52 -9.33
N GLN A 16 6.67 8.43 -10.28
CA GLN A 16 5.35 9.00 -10.48
C GLN A 16 4.34 7.95 -10.96
N GLU A 17 4.76 7.05 -11.84
CA GLU A 17 3.91 5.96 -12.30
C GLU A 17 3.49 5.06 -11.12
N PHE A 18 4.42 4.78 -10.20
CA PHE A 18 4.13 3.99 -9.02
C PHE A 18 3.18 4.72 -8.06
N ILE A 19 3.38 6.03 -7.86
CA ILE A 19 2.48 6.85 -7.04
C ILE A 19 1.07 6.82 -7.63
N ASP A 20 0.93 6.96 -8.94
CA ASP A 20 -0.38 6.90 -9.61
C ASP A 20 -1.04 5.54 -9.40
N PHE A 21 -0.26 4.46 -9.44
CA PHE A 21 -0.74 3.12 -9.12
C PHE A 21 -1.23 3.04 -7.67
N MET A 22 -0.46 3.58 -6.73
CA MET A 22 -0.85 3.58 -5.31
C MET A 22 -2.17 4.32 -5.11
N HIS A 23 -2.38 5.44 -5.81
CA HIS A 23 -3.64 6.18 -5.74
C HIS A 23 -4.81 5.36 -6.27
N LYS A 24 -4.60 4.52 -7.29
CA LYS A 24 -5.64 3.59 -7.77
C LYS A 24 -5.98 2.57 -6.71
N VAL A 25 -4.98 2.03 -6.02
CA VAL A 25 -5.22 1.07 -4.93
C VAL A 25 -6.04 1.71 -3.82
N VAL A 26 -5.68 2.93 -3.41
CA VAL A 26 -6.43 3.67 -2.40
C VAL A 26 -7.88 3.87 -2.85
N ALA A 27 -8.09 4.29 -4.09
CA ALA A 27 -9.44 4.54 -4.62
C ALA A 27 -10.28 3.26 -4.68
N GLN A 28 -9.70 2.15 -5.11
CA GLN A 28 -10.42 0.87 -5.23
C GLN A 28 -10.71 0.24 -3.87
N THR A 29 -9.94 0.59 -2.85
CA THR A 29 -10.11 0.07 -1.49
C THR A 29 -11.07 0.94 -0.67
N ALA A 30 -11.37 2.15 -1.14
CA ALA A 30 -12.26 3.07 -0.44
C ALA A 30 -13.61 2.41 -0.16
N GLY A 31 -14.12 2.58 1.07
CA GLY A 31 -15.38 1.99 1.49
C GLY A 31 -15.30 0.53 1.91
N ALA A 32 -14.11 -0.08 1.92
CA ALA A 32 -13.96 -1.45 2.43
C ALA A 32 -14.39 -1.52 3.90
N PRO A 33 -15.15 -2.56 4.30
CA PRO A 33 -15.58 -2.70 5.69
C PRO A 33 -14.40 -2.69 6.64
N GLY A 34 -14.46 -1.85 7.68
CA GLY A 34 -13.42 -1.74 8.70
C GLY A 34 -12.20 -0.91 8.32
N LEU A 35 -12.15 -0.36 7.11
CA LEU A 35 -11.07 0.55 6.72
C LEU A 35 -11.27 1.91 7.41
N ILE A 36 -10.25 2.36 8.16
CA ILE A 36 -10.25 3.65 8.84
C ILE A 36 -9.60 4.71 7.97
N GLU A 37 -8.40 4.43 7.44
CA GLU A 37 -7.75 5.30 6.46
C GLU A 37 -6.76 4.52 5.61
N PHE A 38 -6.50 5.01 4.41
CA PHE A 38 -5.50 4.45 3.50
C PHE A 38 -4.87 5.60 2.73
N LYS A 39 -3.54 5.72 2.80
CA LYS A 39 -2.79 6.82 2.19
C LYS A 39 -1.55 6.32 1.48
N ALA A 40 -1.22 6.97 0.36
CA ALA A 40 0.08 6.82 -0.29
C ALA A 40 1.04 7.83 0.34
N CYS A 41 2.18 7.36 0.81
CA CYS A 41 3.17 8.16 1.53
C CYS A 41 4.55 8.00 0.90
N ARG A 42 5.44 8.95 1.18
CA ARG A 42 6.84 8.89 0.78
C ARG A 42 7.71 9.13 2.01
N ASP A 43 8.81 8.36 2.12
CA ASP A 43 9.85 8.65 3.10
C ASP A 43 10.68 9.84 2.58
N PRO A 44 10.70 10.99 3.29
CA PRO A 44 11.41 12.17 2.82
C PRO A 44 12.94 12.04 2.88
N SER A 45 13.45 11.07 3.66
CA SER A 45 14.89 10.88 3.84
C SER A 45 15.46 9.84 2.89
N ASN A 46 14.80 8.68 2.78
CA ASN A 46 15.30 7.54 2.01
C ASN A 46 14.62 7.40 0.64
N GLY A 47 13.51 8.10 0.41
CA GLY A 47 12.85 8.13 -0.88
C GLY A 47 11.97 6.94 -1.20
N PHE A 48 11.81 5.95 -0.29
CA PHE A 48 10.88 4.86 -0.57
C PHE A 48 9.43 5.34 -0.45
N LEU A 49 8.53 4.63 -1.12
CA LEU A 49 7.10 4.88 -1.05
C LEU A 49 6.45 3.89 -0.07
N ALA A 50 5.34 4.27 0.52
CA ALA A 50 4.62 3.39 1.44
C ALA A 50 3.12 3.57 1.29
N GLY A 51 2.41 2.45 1.23
CA GLY A 51 0.97 2.41 1.43
C GLY A 51 0.69 2.24 2.91
N PHE A 52 0.13 3.26 3.54
CA PHE A 52 -0.22 3.23 4.96
C PHE A 52 -1.71 3.03 5.10
N SER A 53 -2.13 1.98 5.83
CA SER A 53 -3.55 1.73 6.06
C SER A 53 -3.82 1.37 7.52
N ARG A 54 -4.93 1.90 8.03
CA ARG A 54 -5.42 1.58 9.37
C ARG A 54 -6.80 0.93 9.26
N TRP A 55 -7.01 -0.12 10.03
CA TRP A 55 -8.19 -0.97 9.98
C TRP A 55 -8.74 -1.20 11.39
N GLU A 56 -10.03 -1.45 11.50
CA GLU A 56 -10.63 -1.80 12.78
C GLU A 56 -10.08 -3.10 13.35
N SER A 57 -9.70 -4.04 12.47
CA SER A 57 -9.19 -5.36 12.86
C SER A 57 -8.31 -5.95 11.77
N ALA A 58 -7.51 -6.96 12.13
CA ALA A 58 -6.72 -7.74 11.17
C ALA A 58 -7.63 -8.44 10.16
N GLU A 59 -8.79 -8.91 10.61
CA GLU A 59 -9.76 -9.61 9.76
C GLU A 59 -10.30 -8.69 8.68
N ALA A 60 -10.54 -7.42 8.99
CA ALA A 60 -10.98 -6.43 8.00
C ALA A 60 -9.92 -6.23 6.92
N PHE A 61 -8.65 -6.13 7.31
CA PHE A 61 -7.54 -6.04 6.35
C PHE A 61 -7.48 -7.28 5.47
N GLN A 62 -7.54 -8.47 6.07
CA GLN A 62 -7.47 -9.73 5.31
C GLN A 62 -8.62 -9.85 4.33
N ALA A 63 -9.82 -9.40 4.69
CA ALA A 63 -10.98 -9.42 3.82
C ALA A 63 -10.80 -8.49 2.60
N ALA A 64 -10.03 -7.42 2.73
CA ALA A 64 -9.76 -6.48 1.64
C ALA A 64 -8.59 -6.90 0.75
N LEU A 65 -7.72 -7.82 1.22
CA LEU A 65 -6.54 -8.25 0.47
C LEU A 65 -6.84 -8.73 -0.95
N PRO A 66 -7.90 -9.52 -1.22
CA PRO A 66 -8.20 -9.93 -2.59
C PRO A 66 -8.39 -8.75 -3.55
N THR A 67 -9.01 -7.66 -3.10
CA THR A 67 -9.15 -6.46 -3.92
C THR A 67 -7.80 -5.81 -4.18
N ILE A 68 -6.96 -5.68 -3.15
CA ILE A 68 -5.62 -5.09 -3.27
C ILE A 68 -4.76 -5.93 -4.22
N VAL A 69 -4.75 -7.25 -4.03
CA VAL A 69 -3.95 -8.18 -4.84
C VAL A 69 -4.43 -8.20 -6.30
N SER A 70 -5.74 -8.01 -6.54
CA SER A 70 -6.28 -7.99 -7.91
C SER A 70 -5.71 -6.85 -8.75
N LEU A 71 -5.15 -5.81 -8.13
CA LEU A 71 -4.55 -4.68 -8.82
C LEU A 71 -3.07 -4.89 -9.12
N ALA A 72 -2.44 -5.92 -8.55
CA ALA A 72 -1.01 -6.18 -8.74
C ALA A 72 -0.59 -6.30 -10.22
N PRO A 73 -1.39 -6.90 -11.13
CA PRO A 73 -1.03 -6.97 -12.54
C PRO A 73 -0.88 -5.61 -13.23
N LEU A 74 -1.38 -4.52 -12.65
CA LEU A 74 -1.19 -3.16 -13.17
C LEU A 74 0.22 -2.63 -12.92
N ARG A 75 0.97 -3.24 -12.01
CA ARG A 75 2.36 -2.89 -11.75
C ARG A 75 3.26 -3.49 -12.81
N LYS A 76 4.31 -2.76 -13.18
CA LYS A 76 5.35 -3.27 -14.07
C LYS A 76 6.59 -3.64 -13.25
N PRO A 77 7.27 -4.76 -13.58
CA PRO A 77 8.45 -5.20 -12.82
C PRO A 77 9.56 -4.17 -12.73
N GLU A 78 9.73 -3.35 -13.78
CA GLU A 78 10.77 -2.33 -13.85
C GLU A 78 10.52 -1.12 -12.94
N TRP A 79 9.33 -1.00 -12.36
CA TRP A 79 9.00 0.13 -11.50
C TRP A 79 9.70 0.09 -10.15
N THR A 80 10.12 -1.09 -9.69
CA THR A 80 10.77 -1.25 -8.39
C THR A 80 12.16 -1.84 -8.53
N THR A 81 13.05 -1.49 -7.59
CA THR A 81 14.45 -1.92 -7.59
C THR A 81 14.69 -3.14 -6.71
N GLN A 82 13.76 -3.45 -5.81
CA GLN A 82 13.83 -4.59 -4.91
C GLN A 82 12.43 -4.96 -4.43
N PRO A 83 12.27 -6.15 -3.83
CA PRO A 83 10.95 -6.62 -3.36
C PRO A 83 10.32 -5.69 -2.32
N ASP A 84 8.99 -5.65 -2.33
CA ASP A 84 8.22 -4.92 -1.32
C ASP A 84 8.43 -5.53 0.07
N GLU A 85 8.25 -4.71 1.10
CA GLU A 85 8.19 -5.17 2.48
C GLU A 85 6.82 -4.84 3.06
N LEU A 86 6.34 -5.68 3.95
CA LEU A 86 5.07 -5.45 4.65
C LEU A 86 5.33 -5.45 6.15
N ILE A 87 4.90 -4.38 6.80
CA ILE A 87 4.92 -4.25 8.25
C ILE A 87 3.48 -4.22 8.72
N THR A 88 3.14 -5.06 9.70
CA THR A 88 1.83 -5.05 10.31
C THR A 88 1.96 -4.83 11.81
N LEU A 89 1.08 -4.01 12.36
CA LEU A 89 1.08 -3.65 13.77
C LEU A 89 -0.32 -3.79 14.33
N VAL A 90 -0.42 -4.27 15.55
CA VAL A 90 -1.67 -4.25 16.32
C VAL A 90 -1.51 -3.31 17.48
N GLU A 91 -2.59 -2.67 17.87
CA GLU A 91 -2.57 -1.79 19.04
C GLU A 91 -2.30 -2.60 20.31
N ALA A 92 -1.31 -2.15 21.06
CA ALA A 92 -0.89 -2.82 22.30
C ALA A 92 -1.84 -2.53 23.47
#